data_929953c53e20709504d17a062c755f15
#
_entry.id   929953c53e20709504d17a062c755f15
#
_cell.length_a   1.000
_cell.length_b   1.000
_cell.length_c   1.000
_cell.angle_alpha   90.00
_cell.angle_beta   90.00
_cell.angle_gamma   90.00
#
_symmetry.space_group_name_H-M   'P 1'
#
loop_
_entity.id
_entity.type
_entity.pdbx_description
1 polymer ?
#
loop_
_entity_poly.entity_id
_entity_poly.type
_entity_poly.pdbx_seq_one_letter_code
_entity_poly.pdbx_strand_id
1 'polypeptide(L)'
;MIVSFEQMLEKAKQGEPMVLAGAAAQDVDTIKAMAAAEEAGMIRPVLVGDIPTIERVMKEEGVTFRDAQLVQADDMTEACAKAVELVRLGKADFLMKGLVDTKIFLKAILNKETGLPVHGLLSHVMTFDTLGAYHKLMLTSDGGMVLYPTLEQKIGLIKNCL
;
A
#
# COMPACT_ATOMS: atom_id res chain seq x y z
N MET A 1 -10.52 21.37 4.79
CA MET A 1 -9.52 21.15 3.71
C MET A 1 -8.22 20.73 4.39
N ILE A 2 -7.59 19.64 3.94
CA ILE A 2 -6.31 19.16 4.48
C ILE A 2 -5.19 19.93 3.79
N VAL A 3 -4.31 20.57 4.56
CA VAL A 3 -3.24 21.43 4.04
C VAL A 3 -1.83 21.02 4.46
N SER A 4 -1.71 20.04 5.40
CA SER A 4 -0.42 19.49 5.84
C SER A 4 -0.49 17.98 6.05
N PHE A 5 0.66 17.33 6.12
CA PHE A 5 0.75 15.89 6.43
C PHE A 5 0.26 15.58 7.85
N GLU A 6 0.47 16.47 8.82
CA GLU A 6 -0.04 16.31 10.18
C GLU A 6 -1.57 16.22 10.18
N GLN A 7 -2.24 17.14 9.44
CA GLN A 7 -3.70 17.12 9.32
C GLN A 7 -4.19 15.86 8.58
N MET A 8 -3.43 15.36 7.61
CA MET A 8 -3.73 14.10 6.92
C MET A 8 -3.66 12.92 7.88
N LEU A 9 -2.60 12.83 8.68
CA LEU A 9 -2.42 11.80 9.70
C LEU A 9 -3.52 11.86 10.77
N GLU A 10 -3.82 13.05 11.30
CA GLU A 10 -4.90 13.22 12.28
C GLU A 10 -6.27 12.81 11.69
N LYS A 11 -6.50 13.09 10.42
CA LYS A 11 -7.74 12.63 9.76
C LYS A 11 -7.77 11.11 9.59
N ALA A 12 -6.64 10.49 9.24
CA ALA A 12 -6.54 9.04 9.11
C ALA A 12 -6.79 8.31 10.44
N LYS A 13 -6.32 8.86 11.55
CA LYS A 13 -6.53 8.31 12.89
C LYS A 13 -7.98 8.41 13.42
N GLN A 14 -8.82 9.26 12.82
CA GLN A 14 -10.23 9.45 13.24
C GLN A 14 -11.17 8.35 12.71
N GLY A 15 -10.73 7.55 11.74
CA GLY A 15 -11.51 6.45 11.16
C GLY A 15 -11.35 5.14 11.93
N GLU A 16 -12.15 4.15 11.56
CA GLU A 16 -11.87 2.77 11.96
C GLU A 16 -10.57 2.28 11.28
N PRO A 17 -9.72 1.51 12.00
CA PRO A 17 -8.51 0.98 11.40
C PRO A 17 -8.81 0.11 10.18
N MET A 18 -8.21 0.44 9.05
CA MET A 18 -8.36 -0.30 7.79
C MET A 18 -7.46 -1.53 7.78
N VAL A 19 -7.91 -2.61 7.14
CA VAL A 19 -7.10 -3.83 6.98
C VAL A 19 -6.10 -3.63 5.84
N LEU A 20 -4.81 -3.65 6.18
CA LEU A 20 -3.70 -3.53 5.22
C LEU A 20 -3.09 -4.90 4.93
N ALA A 21 -3.13 -5.36 3.67
CA ALA A 21 -2.40 -6.53 3.23
C ALA A 21 -1.01 -6.15 2.71
N GLY A 22 0.04 -6.52 3.45
CA GLY A 22 1.44 -6.35 3.06
C GLY A 22 1.91 -7.53 2.21
N ALA A 23 2.17 -7.31 0.93
CA ALA A 23 2.66 -8.33 0.02
C ALA A 23 4.20 -8.48 0.12
N ALA A 24 4.69 -9.68 0.38
CA ALA A 24 6.11 -9.96 0.62
C ALA A 24 6.68 -9.14 1.80
N ALA A 25 5.99 -9.22 2.94
CA ALA A 25 6.23 -8.37 4.11
C ALA A 25 7.32 -8.91 5.07
N GLN A 26 8.35 -9.62 4.54
CA GLN A 26 9.41 -10.21 5.35
C GLN A 26 10.68 -9.35 5.49
N ASP A 27 10.63 -8.09 5.09
CA ASP A 27 11.75 -7.15 5.26
C ASP A 27 11.53 -6.20 6.46
N VAL A 28 12.64 -5.68 6.97
CA VAL A 28 12.68 -4.82 8.17
C VAL A 28 11.83 -3.56 8.02
N ASP A 29 11.98 -2.88 6.89
CA ASP A 29 11.33 -1.58 6.68
C ASP A 29 9.81 -1.73 6.58
N THR A 30 9.35 -2.76 5.87
CA THR A 30 7.92 -3.09 5.75
C THR A 30 7.32 -3.43 7.11
N ILE A 31 7.98 -4.29 7.90
CA ILE A 31 7.52 -4.70 9.22
C ILE A 31 7.43 -3.48 10.17
N LYS A 32 8.48 -2.65 10.21
CA LYS A 32 8.49 -1.43 11.04
C LYS A 32 7.42 -0.42 10.63
N ALA A 33 7.24 -0.22 9.32
CA ALA A 33 6.21 0.70 8.81
C ALA A 33 4.80 0.24 9.17
N MET A 34 4.51 -1.06 9.02
CA MET A 34 3.22 -1.63 9.38
C MET A 34 2.98 -1.57 10.89
N ALA A 35 3.99 -1.84 11.72
CA ALA A 35 3.88 -1.76 13.17
C ALA A 35 3.61 -0.32 13.64
N ALA A 36 4.33 0.66 13.09
CA ALA A 36 4.10 2.07 13.41
C ALA A 36 2.68 2.53 13.01
N ALA A 37 2.16 2.06 11.88
CA ALA A 37 0.82 2.39 11.43
C ALA A 37 -0.26 1.72 12.30
N GLU A 38 -0.03 0.48 12.77
CA GLU A 38 -0.90 -0.20 13.74
C GLU A 38 -0.89 0.52 15.08
N GLU A 39 0.30 0.88 15.58
CA GLU A 39 0.45 1.61 16.85
C GLU A 39 -0.29 2.95 16.82
N ALA A 40 -0.24 3.64 15.67
CA ALA A 40 -0.99 4.87 15.43
C ALA A 40 -2.51 4.67 15.30
N GLY A 41 -3.01 3.42 15.31
CA GLY A 41 -4.42 3.09 15.19
C GLY A 41 -5.01 3.25 13.78
N MET A 42 -4.16 3.30 12.76
CA MET A 42 -4.59 3.52 11.37
C MET A 42 -4.91 2.22 10.64
N ILE A 43 -4.25 1.12 11.00
CA ILE A 43 -4.41 -0.16 10.29
C ILE A 43 -4.56 -1.37 11.24
N ARG A 44 -5.11 -2.44 10.69
CA ARG A 44 -4.98 -3.83 11.15
C ARG A 44 -4.13 -4.58 10.13
N PRO A 45 -2.90 -5.00 10.47
CA PRO A 45 -1.97 -5.54 9.50
C PRO A 45 -2.22 -7.01 9.18
N VAL A 46 -2.08 -7.36 7.91
CA VAL A 46 -1.97 -8.74 7.43
C VAL A 46 -0.65 -8.87 6.68
N LEU A 47 0.32 -9.55 7.28
CA LEU A 47 1.63 -9.77 6.68
C LEU A 47 1.61 -11.06 5.85
N VAL A 48 1.80 -10.93 4.54
CA VAL A 48 1.84 -12.06 3.61
C VAL A 48 3.28 -12.29 3.17
N GLY A 49 3.83 -13.49 3.45
CA GLY A 49 5.21 -13.83 3.11
C GLY A 49 5.67 -15.09 3.82
N ASP A 50 6.98 -15.29 3.89
CA ASP A 50 7.59 -16.40 4.63
C ASP A 50 7.49 -16.14 6.14
N ILE A 51 6.54 -16.81 6.81
CA ILE A 51 6.27 -16.60 8.23
C ILE A 51 7.53 -16.81 9.11
N PRO A 52 8.35 -17.86 8.94
CA PRO A 52 9.58 -18.00 9.72
C PRO A 52 10.52 -16.79 9.58
N THR A 53 10.64 -16.22 8.40
CA THR A 53 11.45 -15.01 8.18
C THR A 53 10.81 -13.77 8.81
N ILE A 54 9.49 -13.59 8.69
CA ILE A 54 8.76 -12.49 9.33
C ILE A 54 8.96 -12.54 10.84
N GLU A 55 8.75 -13.69 11.48
CA GLU A 55 8.91 -13.87 12.94
C GLU A 55 10.35 -13.64 13.40
N ARG A 56 11.33 -14.10 12.62
CA ARG A 56 12.75 -13.86 12.87
C ARG A 56 13.06 -12.36 12.83
N VAL A 57 12.64 -11.65 11.79
CA VAL A 57 12.86 -10.20 11.66
C VAL A 57 12.16 -9.43 12.78
N MET A 58 10.92 -9.77 13.10
CA MET A 58 10.20 -9.15 14.22
C MET A 58 10.98 -9.30 15.53
N LYS A 59 11.52 -10.50 15.80
CA LYS A 59 12.32 -10.77 17.00
C LYS A 59 13.64 -10.02 17.02
N GLU A 60 14.38 -10.01 15.89
CA GLU A 60 15.67 -9.31 15.76
C GLU A 60 15.53 -7.79 15.94
N GLU A 61 14.45 -7.21 15.42
CA GLU A 61 14.18 -5.77 15.48
C GLU A 61 13.35 -5.34 16.70
N GLY A 62 12.93 -6.29 17.54
CA GLY A 62 12.11 -6.01 18.72
C GLY A 62 10.72 -5.46 18.38
N VAL A 63 10.20 -5.78 17.20
CA VAL A 63 8.89 -5.33 16.73
C VAL A 63 7.82 -6.34 17.17
N THR A 64 6.72 -5.82 17.70
CA THR A 64 5.53 -6.60 18.05
C THR A 64 4.28 -5.94 17.49
N PHE A 65 3.33 -6.75 17.10
CA PHE A 65 2.00 -6.30 16.69
C PHE A 65 0.97 -6.67 17.76
N ARG A 66 -0.11 -5.91 17.84
CA ARG A 66 -1.24 -6.17 18.75
C ARG A 66 -2.20 -7.20 18.15
N ASP A 67 -2.50 -7.09 16.86
CA ASP A 67 -3.53 -7.89 16.16
C ASP A 67 -3.17 -8.15 14.69
N ALA A 68 -1.91 -8.55 14.43
CA ALA A 68 -1.50 -8.87 13.07
C ALA A 68 -1.88 -10.30 12.68
N GLN A 69 -2.36 -10.49 11.46
CA GLN A 69 -2.47 -11.79 10.83
C GLN A 69 -1.20 -12.09 10.01
N LEU A 70 -0.73 -13.34 10.10
CA LEU A 70 0.35 -13.85 9.27
C LEU A 70 -0.23 -14.83 8.25
N VAL A 71 0.14 -14.67 6.98
CA VAL A 71 -0.29 -15.54 5.88
C VAL A 71 0.94 -16.09 5.17
N GLN A 72 1.13 -17.40 5.26
CA GLN A 72 2.27 -18.07 4.63
C GLN A 72 2.23 -17.94 3.12
N ALA A 73 3.37 -17.63 2.54
CA ALA A 73 3.64 -17.72 1.10
C ALA A 73 5.06 -18.25 0.88
N ASP A 74 5.21 -19.16 -0.07
CA ASP A 74 6.47 -19.87 -0.30
C ASP A 74 7.43 -19.08 -1.20
N ASP A 75 6.89 -18.14 -1.98
CA ASP A 75 7.67 -17.21 -2.80
C ASP A 75 7.00 -15.85 -2.95
N MET A 76 7.74 -14.89 -3.54
CA MET A 76 7.29 -13.50 -3.75
C MET A 76 6.08 -13.40 -4.68
N THR A 77 5.93 -14.32 -5.64
CA THR A 77 4.80 -14.32 -6.58
C THR A 77 3.53 -14.75 -5.86
N GLU A 78 3.64 -15.80 -5.07
CA GLU A 78 2.54 -16.29 -4.23
C GLU A 78 2.15 -15.25 -3.17
N ALA A 79 3.13 -14.61 -2.52
CA ALA A 79 2.87 -13.55 -1.55
C ALA A 79 2.06 -12.40 -2.17
N CYS A 80 2.44 -11.94 -3.37
CA CYS A 80 1.68 -10.93 -4.09
C CYS A 80 0.27 -11.42 -4.47
N ALA A 81 0.13 -12.64 -4.94
CA ALA A 81 -1.16 -13.21 -5.33
C ALA A 81 -2.12 -13.32 -4.13
N LYS A 82 -1.63 -13.85 -3.00
CA LYS A 82 -2.43 -13.97 -1.75
C LYS A 82 -2.83 -12.62 -1.19
N ALA A 83 -1.92 -11.63 -1.19
CA ALA A 83 -2.26 -10.28 -0.73
C ALA A 83 -3.34 -9.63 -1.61
N VAL A 84 -3.23 -9.76 -2.94
CA VAL A 84 -4.25 -9.30 -3.90
C VAL A 84 -5.58 -10.02 -3.67
N GLU A 85 -5.55 -11.32 -3.44
CA GLU A 85 -6.77 -12.11 -3.17
C GLU A 85 -7.50 -11.62 -1.90
N LEU A 86 -6.77 -11.28 -0.83
CA LEU A 86 -7.36 -10.72 0.38
C LEU A 86 -8.19 -9.46 0.09
N VAL A 87 -7.65 -8.54 -0.73
CA VAL A 87 -8.38 -7.34 -1.13
C VAL A 87 -9.56 -7.68 -2.04
N ARG A 88 -9.36 -8.55 -3.02
CA ARG A 88 -10.42 -8.98 -3.95
C ARG A 88 -11.61 -9.61 -3.24
N LEU A 89 -11.36 -10.33 -2.14
CA LEU A 89 -12.39 -10.98 -1.32
C LEU A 89 -12.98 -10.06 -0.23
N GLY A 90 -12.57 -8.79 -0.15
CA GLY A 90 -13.00 -7.85 0.88
C GLY A 90 -12.50 -8.19 2.29
N LYS A 91 -11.43 -9.01 2.41
CA LYS A 91 -10.76 -9.35 3.67
C LYS A 91 -9.67 -8.35 4.03
N ALA A 92 -9.24 -7.54 3.07
CA ALA A 92 -8.37 -6.38 3.27
C ALA A 92 -8.91 -5.21 2.44
N ASP A 93 -8.64 -4.00 2.92
CA ASP A 93 -9.14 -2.77 2.29
C ASP A 93 -8.16 -2.24 1.24
N PHE A 94 -6.87 -2.45 1.45
CA PHE A 94 -5.82 -1.99 0.51
C PHE A 94 -4.54 -2.81 0.62
N LEU A 95 -3.63 -2.59 -0.35
CA LEU A 95 -2.36 -3.30 -0.48
C LEU A 95 -1.18 -2.41 -0.16
N MET A 96 -0.14 -3.00 0.45
CA MET A 96 1.19 -2.42 0.52
C MET A 96 2.20 -3.38 -0.11
N LYS A 97 3.13 -2.84 -0.89
CA LYS A 97 4.25 -3.58 -1.43
C LYS A 97 5.39 -3.63 -0.42
N GLY A 98 5.83 -4.82 -0.02
CA GLY A 98 7.07 -5.03 0.70
C GLY A 98 8.29 -5.06 -0.24
N LEU A 99 9.35 -5.78 0.15
CA LEU A 99 10.56 -5.89 -0.65
C LEU A 99 10.39 -6.93 -1.77
N VAL A 100 9.67 -6.55 -2.81
CA VAL A 100 9.45 -7.37 -4.02
C VAL A 100 9.56 -6.51 -5.27
N ASP A 101 9.94 -7.12 -6.38
CA ASP A 101 9.99 -6.45 -7.68
C ASP A 101 8.60 -5.89 -8.06
N THR A 102 8.57 -4.61 -8.44
CA THR A 102 7.32 -3.92 -8.80
C THR A 102 6.60 -4.60 -9.96
N LYS A 103 7.31 -5.24 -10.88
CA LYS A 103 6.72 -5.97 -12.00
C LYS A 103 5.95 -7.21 -11.52
N ILE A 104 6.48 -7.94 -10.51
CA ILE A 104 5.79 -9.10 -9.91
C ILE A 104 4.52 -8.62 -9.20
N PHE A 105 4.62 -7.58 -8.40
CA PHE A 105 3.49 -6.99 -7.68
C PHE A 105 2.38 -6.50 -8.61
N LEU A 106 2.74 -5.70 -9.63
CA LEU A 106 1.77 -5.21 -10.62
C LEU A 106 1.16 -6.32 -11.47
N LYS A 107 1.94 -7.37 -11.78
CA LYS A 107 1.41 -8.54 -12.50
C LYS A 107 0.31 -9.25 -11.71
N ALA A 108 0.45 -9.35 -10.39
CA ALA A 108 -0.60 -9.92 -9.53
C ALA A 108 -1.85 -9.01 -9.50
N ILE A 109 -1.69 -7.69 -9.34
CA ILE A 109 -2.80 -6.73 -9.32
C ILE A 109 -3.57 -6.72 -10.64
N LEU A 110 -2.86 -6.72 -11.77
CA LEU A 110 -3.43 -6.59 -13.11
C LEU A 110 -3.83 -7.93 -13.73
N ASN A 111 -3.75 -9.03 -13.01
CA ASN A 111 -4.18 -10.33 -13.51
C ASN A 111 -5.69 -10.28 -13.80
N LYS A 112 -6.08 -10.70 -15.02
CA LYS A 112 -7.48 -10.61 -15.49
C LYS A 112 -8.44 -11.52 -14.74
N GLU A 113 -7.94 -12.64 -14.20
CA GLU A 113 -8.77 -13.67 -13.55
C GLU A 113 -8.74 -13.55 -12.04
N THR A 114 -7.58 -13.28 -11.47
CA THR A 114 -7.33 -13.30 -10.01
C THR A 114 -6.91 -11.98 -9.41
N GLY A 115 -6.72 -10.95 -10.24
CA GLY A 115 -6.31 -9.61 -9.80
C GLY A 115 -7.47 -8.74 -9.34
N LEU A 116 -7.19 -7.48 -9.16
CA LEU A 116 -8.20 -6.47 -8.82
C LEU A 116 -8.88 -5.96 -10.09
N PRO A 117 -10.18 -5.66 -10.03
CA PRO A 117 -10.88 -5.08 -11.17
C PRO A 117 -10.34 -3.67 -11.45
N VAL A 118 -9.67 -3.50 -12.58
CA VAL A 118 -9.18 -2.20 -13.03
C VAL A 118 -10.19 -1.60 -14.02
N HIS A 119 -10.88 -0.56 -13.57
CA HIS A 119 -11.78 0.21 -14.42
C HIS A 119 -11.08 1.49 -14.86
N GLY A 120 -10.48 1.47 -16.06
CA GLY A 120 -9.80 2.63 -16.62
C GLY A 120 -8.27 2.56 -16.54
N LEU A 121 -7.64 3.65 -16.13
CA LEU A 121 -6.21 3.84 -16.14
C LEU A 121 -5.60 3.64 -14.74
N LEU A 122 -4.62 2.73 -14.62
CA LEU A 122 -3.77 2.66 -13.43
C LEU A 122 -2.77 3.82 -13.47
N SER A 123 -2.70 4.59 -12.40
CA SER A 123 -1.81 5.76 -12.30
C SER A 123 -1.09 5.82 -10.97
N HIS A 124 0.05 6.50 -10.97
CA HIS A 124 0.79 6.84 -9.77
C HIS A 124 0.39 8.24 -9.30
N VAL A 125 -0.04 8.35 -8.05
CA VAL A 125 -0.36 9.64 -7.41
C VAL A 125 0.59 9.85 -6.23
N MET A 126 1.25 10.99 -6.18
CA MET A 126 2.13 11.37 -5.09
C MET A 126 1.67 12.71 -4.49
N THR A 127 1.58 12.74 -3.16
CA THR A 127 1.33 13.96 -2.40
C THR A 127 2.66 14.50 -1.84
N PHE A 128 2.89 15.80 -1.95
CA PHE A 128 4.09 16.42 -1.41
C PHE A 128 3.79 17.80 -0.80
N ASP A 129 4.67 18.20 0.13
CA ASP A 129 4.71 19.54 0.70
C ASP A 129 5.79 20.35 -0.01
N THR A 130 5.50 21.61 -0.31
CA THR A 130 6.43 22.54 -0.95
C THR A 130 7.29 23.29 0.05
N LEU A 131 7.27 22.92 1.33
CA LEU A 131 8.05 23.51 2.43
C LEU A 131 7.88 25.04 2.52
N GLY A 132 6.63 25.49 2.41
CA GLY A 132 6.27 26.90 2.55
C GLY A 132 6.22 27.70 1.25
N ALA A 133 6.65 27.14 0.12
CA ALA A 133 6.51 27.83 -1.18
C ALA A 133 5.03 27.95 -1.63
N TYR A 134 4.19 27.03 -1.15
CA TYR A 134 2.74 27.05 -1.34
C TYR A 134 2.04 26.59 -0.05
N HIS A 135 0.88 27.14 0.24
CA HIS A 135 0.19 26.96 1.53
C HIS A 135 -0.66 25.68 1.63
N LYS A 136 -0.56 24.76 0.70
CA LYS A 136 -1.30 23.49 0.67
C LYS A 136 -0.41 22.36 0.18
N LEU A 137 -0.80 21.13 0.53
CA LEU A 137 -0.26 19.94 -0.11
C LEU A 137 -0.60 19.95 -1.61
N MET A 138 0.34 19.50 -2.40
CA MET A 138 0.18 19.32 -3.84
C MET A 138 0.15 17.86 -4.22
N LEU A 139 -0.62 17.53 -5.25
CA LEU A 139 -0.66 16.20 -5.86
C LEU A 139 0.05 16.25 -7.22
N THR A 140 0.82 15.24 -7.52
CA THR A 140 1.35 15.00 -8.87
C THR A 140 0.93 13.65 -9.38
N SER A 141 0.57 13.59 -10.65
CA SER A 141 0.27 12.38 -11.42
C SER A 141 0.58 12.65 -12.89
N ASP A 142 1.19 11.75 -13.63
CA ASP A 142 1.70 10.46 -13.24
C ASP A 142 3.23 10.50 -13.17
N GLY A 143 3.78 9.86 -12.14
CA GLY A 143 5.23 9.87 -11.90
C GLY A 143 6.00 8.75 -12.57
N GLY A 144 5.34 7.79 -13.25
CA GLY A 144 6.07 6.65 -13.82
C GLY A 144 5.27 5.55 -14.48
N MET A 145 3.93 5.61 -14.43
CA MET A 145 3.07 4.59 -15.04
C MET A 145 2.67 4.98 -16.48
N VAL A 146 2.41 6.27 -16.72
CA VAL A 146 1.96 6.81 -18.01
C VAL A 146 2.89 7.93 -18.43
N LEU A 147 3.97 7.59 -19.14
CA LEU A 147 5.03 8.53 -19.48
C LEU A 147 4.61 9.62 -20.50
N TYR A 148 3.79 9.28 -21.48
CA TYR A 148 3.32 10.16 -22.55
C TYR A 148 1.81 10.10 -22.69
N PRO A 149 1.04 10.69 -21.75
CA PRO A 149 -0.41 10.56 -21.75
C PRO A 149 -1.08 11.28 -22.90
N THR A 150 -2.03 10.63 -23.56
CA THR A 150 -3.00 11.25 -24.48
C THR A 150 -3.92 12.19 -23.71
N LEU A 151 -4.75 12.98 -24.42
CA LEU A 151 -5.75 13.83 -23.77
C LEU A 151 -6.73 13.03 -22.91
N GLU A 152 -7.22 11.90 -23.42
CA GLU A 152 -8.13 11.01 -22.68
C GLU A 152 -7.47 10.44 -21.41
N GLN A 153 -6.20 10.01 -21.53
CA GLN A 153 -5.44 9.54 -20.37
C GLN A 153 -5.20 10.65 -19.35
N LYS A 154 -4.92 11.90 -19.78
CA LYS A 154 -4.80 13.04 -18.84
C LYS A 154 -6.09 13.28 -18.06
N ILE A 155 -7.26 13.16 -18.69
CA ILE A 155 -8.55 13.25 -18.01
C ILE A 155 -8.68 12.11 -16.97
N GLY A 156 -8.27 10.89 -17.32
CA GLY A 156 -8.22 9.73 -16.40
C GLY A 156 -7.29 9.98 -15.21
N LEU A 157 -6.09 10.50 -15.44
CA LEU A 157 -5.13 10.85 -14.38
C LEU A 157 -5.71 11.87 -13.39
N ILE A 158 -6.38 12.90 -13.89
CA ILE A 158 -7.04 13.91 -13.05
C ILE A 158 -8.14 13.26 -12.20
N LYS A 159 -8.97 12.40 -12.81
CA LYS A 159 -10.04 11.69 -12.08
C LYS A 159 -9.51 10.79 -10.98
N ASN A 160 -8.35 10.17 -11.19
CA ASN A 160 -7.71 9.32 -10.16
C ASN A 160 -7.15 10.14 -8.98
N CYS A 161 -6.93 11.45 -9.15
CA CYS A 161 -6.46 12.35 -8.08
C CYS A 161 -7.59 12.96 -7.25
N LEU A 162 -8.85 12.91 -7.73
CA LEU A 162 -10.04 13.51 -7.10
C LEU A 162 -10.77 12.54 -6.21
#